data_f6386087e058835eaa1a8e1aa849157a
#
_entry.id   f6386087e058835eaa1a8e1aa849157a
#
_cell.length_a   1.000
_cell.length_b   1.000
_cell.length_c   1.000
_cell.angle_alpha   90.00
_cell.angle_beta   90.00
_cell.angle_gamma   90.00
#
_symmetry.space_group_name_H-M   'P 1'
#
loop_
_entity.id
_entity.type
_entity.pdbx_description
1 polymer ?
#
loop_
_entity_poly.entity_id
_entity_poly.type
_entity_poly.pdbx_seq_one_letter_code
_entity_poly.pdbx_strand_id
1 'polypeptide(L)'
;MHQLVEAMANMKEQEALAIVDDLLAKGEDPQKILDLSSEAMQVVGERYQEGTYFLPELIMSGEMLKKIGEVLKPKLAAQQDQTKKLGTVVLGTVRGDIHDIGKDIVGFMLEVNGFEVIDLGIDTAEDKFVQAVKDNQPQVLALSGFLSVAFDSMKSTIEEVEKAGLRTKDLKVIIGGGQMDDTVRKYTGADAYGDDAMAAVAFAKEAVGVA
;
A
#
# COMPACT_ATOMS: atom_id res chain seq x y z
N MET A 1 18.73 16.47 5.40
CA MET A 1 17.34 16.09 5.02
C MET A 1 16.88 16.99 3.88
N HIS A 2 16.23 16.44 2.86
CA HIS A 2 15.73 17.26 1.75
C HIS A 2 14.58 18.17 2.23
N GLN A 3 14.41 19.37 1.64
CA GLN A 3 13.38 20.32 2.08
C GLN A 3 11.96 19.75 1.99
N LEU A 4 11.66 18.93 0.97
CA LEU A 4 10.38 18.25 0.85
C LEU A 4 10.14 17.27 2.01
N VAL A 5 11.15 16.45 2.32
CA VAL A 5 11.11 15.49 3.44
C VAL A 5 10.85 16.23 4.75
N GLU A 6 11.56 17.34 4.98
CA GLU A 6 11.39 18.15 6.19
C GLU A 6 10.00 18.79 6.28
N ALA A 7 9.49 19.34 5.18
CA ALA A 7 8.17 19.96 5.15
C ALA A 7 7.06 18.94 5.43
N MET A 8 7.09 17.79 4.77
CA MET A 8 6.12 16.71 4.99
C MET A 8 6.23 16.15 6.41
N ALA A 9 7.44 15.82 6.87
CA ALA A 9 7.66 15.26 8.19
C ALA A 9 7.30 16.23 9.34
N ASN A 10 7.18 17.52 9.08
CA ASN A 10 6.72 18.54 10.04
C ASN A 10 5.27 19.01 9.79
N MET A 11 4.48 18.25 9.04
CA MET A 11 3.05 18.52 8.77
C MET A 11 2.79 19.87 8.09
N LYS A 12 3.75 20.38 7.30
CA LYS A 12 3.66 21.65 6.57
C LYS A 12 3.11 21.44 5.15
N GLU A 13 1.85 21.07 5.04
CA GLU A 13 1.22 20.68 3.77
C GLU A 13 1.42 21.70 2.65
N GLN A 14 1.11 22.98 2.91
CA GLN A 14 1.21 24.02 1.88
C GLN A 14 2.64 24.22 1.38
N GLU A 15 3.62 24.15 2.32
CA GLU A 15 5.05 24.24 1.98
C GLU A 15 5.49 23.01 1.16
N ALA A 16 5.07 21.81 1.54
CA ALA A 16 5.37 20.57 0.82
C ALA A 16 4.84 20.61 -0.61
N LEU A 17 3.57 20.98 -0.81
CA LEU A 17 2.97 21.09 -2.15
C LEU A 17 3.66 22.17 -3.01
N ALA A 18 4.00 23.33 -2.43
CA ALA A 18 4.74 24.37 -3.14
C ALA A 18 6.16 23.89 -3.57
N ILE A 19 6.83 23.10 -2.74
CA ILE A 19 8.12 22.49 -3.08
C ILE A 19 7.96 21.49 -4.23
N VAL A 20 6.92 20.66 -4.21
CA VAL A 20 6.62 19.72 -5.31
C VAL A 20 6.41 20.46 -6.63
N ASP A 21 5.60 21.54 -6.62
CA ASP A 21 5.35 22.35 -7.82
C ASP A 21 6.65 22.99 -8.35
N ASP A 22 7.49 23.52 -7.47
CA ASP A 22 8.79 24.11 -7.84
C ASP A 22 9.77 23.07 -8.42
N LEU A 23 9.84 21.89 -7.81
CA LEU A 23 10.67 20.79 -8.31
C LEU A 23 10.20 20.33 -9.70
N LEU A 24 8.90 20.19 -9.92
CA LEU A 24 8.34 19.84 -11.22
C LEU A 24 8.57 20.94 -12.26
N ALA A 25 8.47 22.22 -11.88
CA ALA A 25 8.76 23.35 -12.76
C ALA A 25 10.23 23.40 -13.17
N LYS A 26 11.15 22.95 -12.33
CA LYS A 26 12.59 22.81 -12.61
C LYS A 26 12.95 21.57 -13.42
N GLY A 27 11.96 20.72 -13.74
CA GLY A 27 12.17 19.50 -14.50
C GLY A 27 12.72 18.34 -13.69
N GLU A 28 12.58 18.37 -12.37
CA GLU A 28 12.95 17.21 -11.52
C GLU A 28 12.10 15.99 -11.89
N ASP A 29 12.71 14.82 -11.82
CA ASP A 29 12.02 13.56 -12.11
C ASP A 29 10.87 13.32 -11.12
N PRO A 30 9.62 13.14 -11.59
CA PRO A 30 8.49 12.82 -10.73
C PRO A 30 8.72 11.59 -9.82
N GLN A 31 9.48 10.59 -10.29
CA GLN A 31 9.83 9.43 -9.48
C GLN A 31 10.70 9.83 -8.28
N LYS A 32 11.68 10.70 -8.48
CA LYS A 32 12.53 11.18 -7.39
C LYS A 32 11.74 12.00 -6.35
N ILE A 33 10.74 12.78 -6.79
CA ILE A 33 9.86 13.52 -5.87
C ILE A 33 9.05 12.53 -5.02
N LEU A 34 8.58 11.44 -5.63
CA LEU A 34 7.87 10.39 -4.93
C LEU A 34 8.75 9.65 -3.92
N ASP A 35 10.00 9.33 -4.30
CA ASP A 35 10.96 8.70 -3.39
C ASP A 35 11.23 9.57 -2.16
N LEU A 36 11.36 10.89 -2.35
CA LEU A 36 11.48 11.86 -1.26
C LEU A 36 10.23 11.90 -0.37
N SER A 37 9.05 11.79 -0.97
CA SER A 37 7.79 11.74 -0.22
C SER A 37 7.69 10.45 0.61
N SER A 38 8.16 9.33 0.07
CA SER A 38 8.25 8.06 0.78
C SER A 38 9.26 8.12 1.93
N GLU A 39 10.41 8.77 1.75
CA GLU A 39 11.38 9.04 2.82
C GLU A 39 10.72 9.85 3.96
N ALA A 40 9.90 10.84 3.62
CA ALA A 40 9.17 11.61 4.63
C ALA A 40 8.21 10.75 5.45
N MET A 41 7.52 9.80 4.81
CA MET A 41 6.61 8.87 5.50
C MET A 41 7.36 7.95 6.46
N GLN A 42 8.59 7.51 6.12
CA GLN A 42 9.43 6.75 7.05
C GLN A 42 9.77 7.58 8.29
N VAL A 43 10.17 8.83 8.12
CA VAL A 43 10.46 9.74 9.25
C VAL A 43 9.22 9.95 10.14
N VAL A 44 8.03 10.07 9.54
CA VAL A 44 6.77 10.18 10.29
C VAL A 44 6.48 8.88 11.06
N GLY A 45 6.68 7.73 10.43
CA GLY A 45 6.53 6.42 11.04
C GLY A 45 7.48 6.20 12.23
N GLU A 46 8.75 6.58 12.10
CA GLU A 46 9.73 6.54 13.19
C GLU A 46 9.30 7.41 14.37
N ARG A 47 8.88 8.67 14.11
CA ARG A 47 8.39 9.58 15.15
C ARG A 47 7.15 9.07 15.87
N TYR A 48 6.27 8.36 15.14
CA TYR A 48 5.11 7.70 15.73
C TYR A 48 5.52 6.54 16.66
N GLN A 49 6.46 5.69 16.22
CA GLN A 49 6.99 4.60 17.04
C GLN A 49 7.69 5.10 18.30
N GLU A 50 8.40 6.23 18.21
CA GLU A 50 9.05 6.89 19.33
C GLU A 50 8.06 7.61 20.27
N GLY A 51 6.77 7.69 19.92
CA GLY A 51 5.76 8.40 20.69
C GLY A 51 5.84 9.93 20.57
N THR A 52 6.62 10.46 19.64
CA THR A 52 6.72 11.89 19.34
C THR A 52 5.52 12.36 18.52
N TYR A 53 5.00 11.48 17.64
CA TYR A 53 3.79 11.69 16.84
C TYR A 53 2.69 10.72 17.26
N PHE A 54 1.43 11.13 16.96
CA PHE A 54 0.23 10.36 17.23
C PHE A 54 -0.55 10.09 15.95
N LEU A 55 -1.69 9.43 16.06
CA LEU A 55 -2.53 9.06 14.93
C LEU A 55 -2.89 10.23 13.99
N PRO A 56 -3.20 11.46 14.50
CA PRO A 56 -3.47 12.59 13.60
C PRO A 56 -2.33 12.92 12.64
N GLU A 57 -1.07 12.86 13.07
CA GLU A 57 0.08 13.15 12.22
C GLU A 57 0.26 12.09 11.13
N LEU A 58 -0.04 10.81 11.43
CA LEU A 58 -0.05 9.76 10.41
C LEU A 58 -1.13 10.00 9.36
N ILE A 59 -2.35 10.36 9.79
CA ILE A 59 -3.46 10.67 8.88
C ILE A 59 -3.10 11.88 8.00
N MET A 60 -2.59 12.97 8.58
CA MET A 60 -2.21 14.17 7.86
C MET A 60 -1.10 13.90 6.84
N SER A 61 -0.09 13.12 7.21
CA SER A 61 0.99 12.76 6.29
C SER A 61 0.50 11.87 5.14
N GLY A 62 -0.41 10.94 5.40
CA GLY A 62 -1.07 10.14 4.38
C GLY A 62 -1.87 10.98 3.39
N GLU A 63 -2.65 11.96 3.88
CA GLU A 63 -3.37 12.90 3.03
C GLU A 63 -2.43 13.77 2.18
N MET A 64 -1.30 14.22 2.74
CA MET A 64 -0.28 14.93 1.96
C MET A 64 0.31 14.06 0.86
N LEU A 65 0.67 12.81 1.18
CA LEU A 65 1.19 11.86 0.19
C LEU A 65 0.18 11.62 -0.93
N LYS A 66 -1.10 11.46 -0.60
CA LYS A 66 -2.19 11.31 -1.58
C LYS A 66 -2.27 12.50 -2.53
N LYS A 67 -2.28 13.73 -1.99
CA LYS A 67 -2.31 14.97 -2.80
C LYS A 67 -1.09 15.10 -3.72
N ILE A 68 0.11 14.79 -3.20
CA ILE A 68 1.34 14.77 -4.01
C ILE A 68 1.21 13.71 -5.12
N GLY A 69 0.72 12.52 -4.79
CA GLY A 69 0.46 11.46 -5.75
C GLY A 69 -0.48 11.86 -6.88
N GLU A 70 -1.56 12.59 -6.57
CA GLU A 70 -2.49 13.11 -7.58
C GLU A 70 -1.80 14.07 -8.57
N VAL A 71 -0.85 14.88 -8.08
CA VAL A 71 -0.05 15.80 -8.93
C VAL A 71 0.98 15.04 -9.76
N LEU A 72 1.62 14.02 -9.20
CA LEU A 72 2.67 13.24 -9.86
C LEU A 72 2.13 12.19 -10.84
N LYS A 73 0.99 11.56 -10.55
CA LYS A 73 0.41 10.46 -11.33
C LYS A 73 0.32 10.74 -12.84
N PRO A 74 -0.22 11.87 -13.33
CA PRO A 74 -0.26 12.14 -14.77
C PRO A 74 1.13 12.35 -15.39
N LYS A 75 2.11 12.82 -14.62
CA LYS A 75 3.48 13.04 -15.10
C LYS A 75 4.28 11.75 -15.15
N LEU A 76 4.11 10.88 -14.16
CA LEU A 76 4.64 9.52 -14.14
C LEU A 76 4.06 8.69 -15.29
N ALA A 77 2.75 8.77 -15.50
CA ALA A 77 2.08 8.08 -16.62
C ALA A 77 2.57 8.56 -18.00
N ALA A 78 2.91 9.85 -18.13
CA ALA A 78 3.45 10.40 -19.38
C ALA A 78 4.92 10.02 -19.64
N GLN A 79 5.69 9.68 -18.61
CA GLN A 79 7.07 9.21 -18.72
C GLN A 79 7.15 7.68 -18.91
N GLN A 80 6.13 6.96 -18.52
CA GLN A 80 6.02 5.54 -18.80
C GLN A 80 5.69 5.32 -20.28
N ASP A 81 6.71 5.25 -21.12
CA ASP A 81 6.70 4.29 -22.21
C ASP A 81 6.32 2.94 -21.60
N GLN A 82 5.34 2.24 -22.15
CA GLN A 82 4.74 0.99 -21.67
C GLN A 82 5.77 0.00 -21.09
N THR A 83 6.41 0.33 -20.00
CA THR A 83 7.30 -0.56 -19.28
C THR A 83 6.42 -1.60 -18.60
N LYS A 84 6.68 -2.82 -18.96
CA LYS A 84 6.09 -4.04 -18.46
C LYS A 84 5.81 -3.92 -16.97
N LYS A 85 4.53 -3.91 -16.56
CA LYS A 85 4.14 -3.93 -15.15
C LYS A 85 4.90 -5.05 -14.46
N LEU A 86 5.39 -4.83 -13.25
CA LEU A 86 6.14 -5.83 -12.50
C LEU A 86 5.27 -7.04 -12.16
N GLY A 87 3.99 -6.79 -11.84
CA GLY A 87 3.02 -7.81 -11.50
C GLY A 87 1.67 -7.19 -11.15
N THR A 88 0.70 -8.02 -10.81
CA THR A 88 -0.64 -7.62 -10.40
C THR A 88 -0.87 -7.95 -8.93
N VAL A 89 -1.44 -7.02 -8.19
CA VAL A 89 -1.85 -7.15 -6.78
C VAL A 89 -3.36 -6.95 -6.70
N VAL A 90 -4.08 -7.91 -6.12
CA VAL A 90 -5.46 -7.72 -5.68
C VAL A 90 -5.43 -7.23 -4.24
N LEU A 91 -6.05 -6.08 -3.98
CA LEU A 91 -6.06 -5.42 -2.68
C LEU A 91 -7.51 -5.16 -2.24
N GLY A 92 -7.82 -5.31 -0.97
CA GLY A 92 -9.13 -4.95 -0.44
C GLY A 92 -9.20 -5.05 1.08
N THR A 93 -10.11 -4.28 1.68
CA THR A 93 -10.47 -4.42 3.09
C THR A 93 -11.53 -5.51 3.22
N VAL A 94 -11.27 -6.48 4.09
CA VAL A 94 -12.11 -7.67 4.24
C VAL A 94 -13.49 -7.36 4.81
N ARG A 95 -14.42 -8.29 4.68
CA ARG A 95 -15.79 -8.19 5.17
C ARG A 95 -15.84 -7.75 6.64
N GLY A 96 -16.76 -6.80 6.92
CA GLY A 96 -16.99 -6.26 8.26
C GLY A 96 -16.01 -5.19 8.69
N ASP A 97 -15.08 -4.80 7.82
CA ASP A 97 -14.12 -3.73 8.09
C ASP A 97 -14.21 -2.63 7.02
N ILE A 98 -14.18 -1.37 7.46
CA ILE A 98 -14.33 -0.19 6.58
C ILE A 98 -13.11 0.75 6.65
N HIS A 99 -12.02 0.32 7.29
CA HIS A 99 -10.82 1.11 7.41
C HIS A 99 -10.03 1.07 6.10
N ASP A 100 -10.00 2.18 5.38
CA ASP A 100 -9.45 2.31 4.01
C ASP A 100 -8.15 3.11 3.93
N ILE A 101 -7.88 4.04 4.86
CA ILE A 101 -6.74 4.97 4.78
C ILE A 101 -5.42 4.21 4.58
N GLY A 102 -5.15 3.21 5.41
CA GLY A 102 -3.93 2.40 5.30
C GLY A 102 -3.88 1.60 3.99
N LYS A 103 -5.02 1.03 3.59
CA LYS A 103 -5.17 0.30 2.33
C LYS A 103 -4.89 1.19 1.12
N ASP A 104 -5.44 2.39 1.10
CA ASP A 104 -5.26 3.34 -0.01
C ASP A 104 -3.79 3.78 -0.14
N ILE A 105 -3.10 3.98 0.99
CA ILE A 105 -1.65 4.26 0.99
C ILE A 105 -0.88 3.07 0.41
N VAL A 106 -1.18 1.85 0.82
CA VAL A 106 -0.54 0.63 0.29
C VAL A 106 -0.80 0.49 -1.21
N GLY A 107 -2.05 0.67 -1.66
CA GLY A 107 -2.41 0.63 -3.08
C GLY A 107 -1.61 1.64 -3.90
N PHE A 108 -1.58 2.88 -3.44
CA PHE A 108 -0.80 3.93 -4.07
C PHE A 108 0.70 3.58 -4.14
N MET A 109 1.29 3.13 -3.02
CA MET A 109 2.71 2.77 -2.98
C MET A 109 3.05 1.59 -3.89
N LEU A 110 2.16 0.62 -4.05
CA LEU A 110 2.30 -0.47 -5.02
C LEU A 110 2.25 0.05 -6.46
N GLU A 111 1.26 0.89 -6.80
CA GLU A 111 1.11 1.48 -8.14
C GLU A 111 2.36 2.24 -8.58
N VAL A 112 2.90 3.09 -7.70
CA VAL A 112 4.11 3.89 -8.00
C VAL A 112 5.39 3.07 -8.04
N ASN A 113 5.38 1.87 -7.46
CA ASN A 113 6.46 0.91 -7.58
C ASN A 113 6.29 -0.07 -8.76
N GLY A 114 5.36 0.22 -9.69
CA GLY A 114 5.23 -0.47 -10.96
C GLY A 114 4.29 -1.68 -10.95
N PHE A 115 3.47 -1.85 -9.91
CA PHE A 115 2.45 -2.90 -9.86
C PHE A 115 1.12 -2.42 -10.45
N GLU A 116 0.36 -3.35 -11.01
CA GLU A 116 -1.07 -3.15 -11.26
C GLU A 116 -1.85 -3.49 -10.01
N VAL A 117 -2.61 -2.54 -9.48
CA VAL A 117 -3.45 -2.74 -8.29
C VAL A 117 -4.91 -2.85 -8.69
N ILE A 118 -5.52 -3.99 -8.34
CA ILE A 118 -6.96 -4.22 -8.44
C ILE A 118 -7.54 -4.01 -7.05
N ASP A 119 -7.98 -2.79 -6.78
CA ASP A 119 -8.57 -2.44 -5.48
C ASP A 119 -10.06 -2.79 -5.45
N LEU A 120 -10.45 -3.67 -4.53
CA LEU A 120 -11.81 -4.14 -4.33
C LEU A 120 -12.63 -3.26 -3.36
N GLY A 121 -12.00 -2.21 -2.79
CA GLY A 121 -12.64 -1.32 -1.83
C GLY A 121 -12.65 -1.88 -0.41
N ILE A 122 -13.73 -1.56 0.31
CA ILE A 122 -13.93 -1.90 1.72
C ILE A 122 -15.09 -2.88 1.89
N ASP A 123 -15.19 -3.53 3.06
CA ASP A 123 -16.25 -4.49 3.39
C ASP A 123 -16.46 -5.52 2.28
N THR A 124 -15.33 -6.01 1.75
CA THR A 124 -15.33 -6.89 0.59
C THR A 124 -15.57 -8.33 1.00
N ALA A 125 -16.59 -8.94 0.41
CA ALA A 125 -16.93 -10.34 0.65
C ALA A 125 -15.91 -11.29 0.00
N GLU A 126 -15.74 -12.49 0.59
CA GLU A 126 -14.76 -13.50 0.21
C GLU A 126 -14.89 -13.93 -1.26
N ASP A 127 -16.13 -14.05 -1.77
CA ASP A 127 -16.40 -14.41 -3.18
C ASP A 127 -15.88 -13.37 -4.17
N LYS A 128 -15.84 -12.10 -3.78
CA LYS A 128 -15.26 -11.02 -4.59
C LYS A 128 -13.74 -11.17 -4.73
N PHE A 129 -13.06 -11.50 -3.63
CA PHE A 129 -11.62 -11.80 -3.67
C PHE A 129 -11.34 -13.01 -4.54
N VAL A 130 -12.09 -14.10 -4.36
CA VAL A 130 -11.97 -15.31 -5.20
C VAL A 130 -12.15 -14.97 -6.68
N GLN A 131 -13.20 -14.21 -7.01
CA GLN A 131 -13.45 -13.81 -8.40
C GLN A 131 -12.32 -12.93 -8.96
N ALA A 132 -11.87 -11.94 -8.19
CA ALA A 132 -10.77 -11.06 -8.61
C ALA A 132 -9.46 -11.81 -8.82
N VAL A 133 -9.12 -12.75 -7.95
CA VAL A 133 -7.94 -13.62 -8.11
C VAL A 133 -8.06 -14.48 -9.36
N LYS A 134 -9.23 -15.05 -9.61
CA LYS A 134 -9.49 -15.87 -10.79
C LYS A 134 -9.36 -15.09 -12.09
N ASP A 135 -9.93 -13.88 -12.13
CA ASP A 135 -9.99 -13.06 -13.34
C ASP A 135 -8.65 -12.41 -13.69
N ASN A 136 -7.89 -12.01 -12.67
CA ASN A 136 -6.67 -11.22 -12.84
C ASN A 136 -5.38 -12.02 -12.65
N GLN A 137 -5.44 -13.23 -12.11
CA GLN A 137 -4.28 -14.11 -11.85
C GLN A 137 -3.11 -13.34 -11.18
N PRO A 138 -3.35 -12.64 -10.04
CA PRO A 138 -2.35 -11.79 -9.42
C PRO A 138 -1.21 -12.62 -8.82
N GLN A 139 -0.06 -12.01 -8.64
CA GLN A 139 1.05 -12.56 -7.87
C GLN A 139 0.89 -12.33 -6.38
N VAL A 140 0.13 -11.30 -6.00
CA VAL A 140 -0.12 -10.98 -4.59
C VAL A 140 -1.61 -10.73 -4.34
N LEU A 141 -2.12 -11.33 -3.27
CA LEU A 141 -3.39 -11.00 -2.64
C LEU A 141 -3.08 -10.26 -1.33
N ALA A 142 -3.46 -9.00 -1.25
CA ALA A 142 -3.26 -8.15 -0.09
C ALA A 142 -4.61 -7.91 0.63
N LEU A 143 -4.72 -8.37 1.87
CA LEU A 143 -5.92 -8.24 2.69
C LEU A 143 -5.70 -7.20 3.77
N SER A 144 -6.56 -6.19 3.82
CA SER A 144 -6.56 -5.15 4.83
C SER A 144 -7.65 -5.38 5.87
N GLY A 145 -7.34 -5.09 7.15
CA GLY A 145 -8.31 -5.09 8.24
C GLY A 145 -7.71 -4.51 9.50
N PHE A 146 -8.48 -3.69 10.19
CA PHE A 146 -8.01 -2.96 11.37
C PHE A 146 -8.50 -3.59 12.67
N LEU A 147 -9.73 -4.06 12.70
CA LEU A 147 -10.34 -4.63 13.89
C LEU A 147 -9.99 -6.12 14.04
N SER A 148 -9.94 -6.61 15.27
CA SER A 148 -9.68 -8.03 15.54
C SER A 148 -10.70 -8.97 14.91
N VAL A 149 -11.94 -8.52 14.70
CA VAL A 149 -12.98 -9.27 13.98
C VAL A 149 -12.63 -9.47 12.49
N ALA A 150 -11.77 -8.64 11.93
CA ALA A 150 -11.31 -8.79 10.55
C ALA A 150 -10.40 -10.02 10.37
N PHE A 151 -9.77 -10.52 11.42
CA PHE A 151 -8.87 -11.68 11.32
C PHE A 151 -9.61 -12.95 10.89
N ASP A 152 -10.84 -13.14 11.35
CA ASP A 152 -11.69 -14.26 10.91
C ASP A 152 -12.08 -14.11 9.43
N SER A 153 -12.38 -12.88 8.99
CA SER A 153 -12.70 -12.59 7.59
C SER A 153 -11.48 -12.76 6.68
N MET A 154 -10.26 -12.38 7.13
CA MET A 154 -9.01 -12.65 6.41
C MET A 154 -8.80 -14.15 6.23
N LYS A 155 -8.94 -14.91 7.34
CA LYS A 155 -8.81 -16.38 7.31
C LYS A 155 -9.82 -17.00 6.36
N SER A 156 -11.10 -16.62 6.48
CA SER A 156 -12.17 -17.12 5.61
C SER A 156 -11.89 -16.81 4.15
N THR A 157 -11.40 -15.60 3.83
CA THR A 157 -11.02 -15.22 2.47
C THR A 157 -9.92 -16.12 1.91
N ILE A 158 -8.86 -16.37 2.69
CA ILE A 158 -7.76 -17.24 2.29
C ILE A 158 -8.25 -18.67 2.06
N GLU A 159 -9.06 -19.20 2.98
CA GLU A 159 -9.64 -20.54 2.87
C GLU A 159 -10.53 -20.69 1.62
N GLU A 160 -11.34 -19.67 1.26
CA GLU A 160 -12.15 -19.70 0.06
C GLU A 160 -11.30 -19.66 -1.23
N VAL A 161 -10.20 -18.88 -1.24
CA VAL A 161 -9.24 -18.88 -2.34
C VAL A 161 -8.56 -20.25 -2.48
N GLU A 162 -8.22 -20.91 -1.36
CA GLU A 162 -7.68 -22.27 -1.36
C GLU A 162 -8.69 -23.30 -1.86
N LYS A 163 -9.94 -23.28 -1.39
CA LYS A 163 -11.02 -24.16 -1.81
C LYS A 163 -11.33 -24.02 -3.31
N ALA A 164 -11.16 -22.81 -3.84
CA ALA A 164 -11.28 -22.57 -5.29
C ALA A 164 -10.08 -23.08 -6.11
N GLY A 165 -9.03 -23.62 -5.46
CA GLY A 165 -7.82 -24.08 -6.13
C GLY A 165 -6.92 -22.96 -6.66
N LEU A 166 -7.11 -21.75 -6.18
CA LEU A 166 -6.39 -20.55 -6.65
C LEU A 166 -5.15 -20.22 -5.81
N ARG A 167 -5.00 -20.84 -4.63
CA ARG A 167 -3.82 -20.71 -3.77
C ARG A 167 -2.67 -21.54 -4.33
N THR A 168 -2.06 -21.05 -5.40
CA THR A 168 -0.92 -21.73 -6.05
C THR A 168 0.40 -21.23 -5.46
N LYS A 169 1.52 -21.83 -5.86
CA LYS A 169 2.87 -21.37 -5.48
C LYS A 169 3.17 -19.94 -5.96
N ASP A 170 2.47 -19.50 -7.02
CA ASP A 170 2.69 -18.21 -7.68
C ASP A 170 1.81 -17.10 -7.08
N LEU A 171 0.81 -17.46 -6.24
CA LEU A 171 0.01 -16.48 -5.49
C LEU A 171 0.51 -16.40 -4.04
N LYS A 172 1.01 -15.25 -3.65
CA LYS A 172 1.41 -14.93 -2.29
C LYS A 172 0.35 -14.09 -1.60
N VAL A 173 0.15 -14.28 -0.30
CA VAL A 173 -0.82 -13.53 0.49
C VAL A 173 -0.12 -12.74 1.58
N ILE A 174 -0.41 -11.45 1.63
CA ILE A 174 0.00 -10.55 2.71
C ILE A 174 -1.23 -9.99 3.41
N ILE A 175 -1.17 -9.87 4.72
CA ILE A 175 -2.17 -9.18 5.55
C ILE A 175 -1.58 -7.91 6.13
N GLY A 176 -2.41 -6.90 6.33
CA GLY A 176 -2.00 -5.62 6.90
C GLY A 176 -3.18 -4.84 7.47
N GLY A 177 -2.90 -3.67 8.06
CA GLY A 177 -3.90 -2.74 8.58
C GLY A 177 -3.68 -2.42 10.06
N GLY A 178 -4.37 -3.06 10.97
CA GLY A 178 -4.24 -2.82 12.41
C GLY A 178 -3.02 -3.48 13.05
N GLN A 179 -3.19 -3.98 14.25
CA GLN A 179 -2.12 -4.70 14.95
C GLN A 179 -1.95 -6.10 14.35
N MET A 180 -1.07 -6.19 13.33
CA MET A 180 -0.67 -7.46 12.74
C MET A 180 0.61 -7.97 13.40
N ASP A 181 0.69 -9.28 13.59
CA ASP A 181 1.88 -9.96 14.09
C ASP A 181 1.99 -11.38 13.49
N ASP A 182 3.03 -12.09 13.87
CA ASP A 182 3.24 -13.46 13.41
C ASP A 182 2.15 -14.43 13.91
N THR A 183 1.47 -14.11 15.01
CA THR A 183 0.34 -14.90 15.53
C THR A 183 -0.87 -14.78 14.61
N VAL A 184 -1.21 -13.55 14.22
CA VAL A 184 -2.32 -13.25 13.28
C VAL A 184 -1.99 -13.83 11.89
N ARG A 185 -0.76 -13.68 11.42
CA ARG A 185 -0.31 -14.28 10.16
C ARG A 185 -0.52 -15.81 10.15
N LYS A 186 -0.08 -16.51 11.20
CA LYS A 186 -0.26 -17.96 11.32
C LYS A 186 -1.72 -18.36 11.43
N TYR A 187 -2.53 -17.57 12.16
CA TYR A 187 -3.95 -17.82 12.34
C TYR A 187 -4.72 -17.72 11.02
N THR A 188 -4.41 -16.72 10.22
CA THR A 188 -5.06 -16.46 8.93
C THR A 188 -4.56 -17.36 7.81
N GLY A 189 -3.35 -17.91 7.91
CA GLY A 189 -2.69 -18.68 6.85
C GLY A 189 -2.01 -17.82 5.80
N ALA A 190 -1.78 -16.53 6.08
CA ALA A 190 -1.05 -15.63 5.18
C ALA A 190 0.46 -15.99 5.12
N ASP A 191 1.12 -15.65 4.01
CA ASP A 191 2.57 -15.83 3.84
C ASP A 191 3.35 -14.79 4.65
N ALA A 192 2.84 -13.55 4.69
CA ALA A 192 3.46 -12.43 5.39
C ALA A 192 2.43 -11.50 6.02
N TYR A 193 2.92 -10.61 6.86
CA TYR A 193 2.18 -9.43 7.31
C TYR A 193 3.04 -8.17 7.08
N GLY A 194 2.40 -7.03 6.90
CA GLY A 194 3.06 -5.74 6.71
C GLY A 194 2.68 -4.76 7.81
N ASP A 195 3.68 -4.15 8.43
CA ASP A 195 3.51 -3.12 9.44
C ASP A 195 3.35 -1.73 8.80
N ASP A 196 3.77 -1.59 7.54
CA ASP A 196 3.67 -0.36 6.77
C ASP A 196 3.53 -0.65 5.26
N ALA A 197 3.34 0.41 4.48
CA ALA A 197 3.15 0.30 3.04
C ALA A 197 4.42 -0.17 2.30
N MET A 198 5.60 0.15 2.81
CA MET A 198 6.87 -0.27 2.19
C MET A 198 7.13 -1.76 2.40
N ALA A 199 6.69 -2.33 3.53
CA ALA A 199 6.72 -3.77 3.75
C ALA A 199 5.88 -4.52 2.70
N ALA A 200 4.69 -3.98 2.34
CA ALA A 200 3.86 -4.54 1.28
C ALA A 200 4.53 -4.45 -0.09
N VAL A 201 5.21 -3.34 -0.40
CA VAL A 201 5.97 -3.17 -1.65
C VAL A 201 7.15 -4.13 -1.73
N ALA A 202 7.93 -4.26 -0.64
CA ALA A 202 9.05 -5.17 -0.59
C ALA A 202 8.60 -6.63 -0.80
N PHE A 203 7.52 -7.03 -0.11
CA PHE A 203 6.93 -8.36 -0.28
C PHE A 203 6.44 -8.61 -1.71
N ALA A 204 5.78 -7.62 -2.33
CA ALA A 204 5.31 -7.75 -3.71
C ALA A 204 6.47 -7.88 -4.70
N LYS A 205 7.56 -7.12 -4.51
CA LYS A 205 8.79 -7.25 -5.32
C LYS A 205 9.42 -8.64 -5.19
N GLU A 206 9.51 -9.17 -3.98
CA GLU A 206 9.99 -10.54 -3.73
C GLU A 206 9.10 -11.59 -4.43
N ALA A 207 7.77 -11.43 -4.33
CA ALA A 207 6.82 -12.35 -4.96
C ALA A 207 6.97 -12.45 -6.48
N VAL A 208 7.43 -11.38 -7.15
CA VAL A 208 7.67 -11.35 -8.60
C VAL A 208 9.15 -11.55 -8.97
N GLY A 209 10.02 -11.79 -8.00
CA GLY A 209 11.46 -12.04 -8.23
C GLY A 209 12.27 -10.79 -8.61
N VAL A 210 11.80 -9.61 -8.21
CA VAL A 210 12.47 -8.33 -8.38
C VAL A 210 12.87 -7.84 -7.00
N ALA A 211 14.04 -8.21 -6.52
CA ALA A 211 14.60 -7.78 -5.24
C ALA A 211 15.83 -6.88 -5.48
#